data_be2b27152c782225198289caa96dc548
#
_entry.id   be2b27152c782225198289caa96dc548
#
_cell.length_a   1.000
_cell.length_b   1.000
_cell.length_c   1.000
_cell.angle_alpha   90.00
_cell.angle_beta   90.00
_cell.angle_gamma   90.00
#
_symmetry.space_group_name_H-M   'P 1'
#
loop_
_entity.id
_entity.type
_entity.pdbx_description
1 polymer ?
#
loop_
_entity_poly.entity_id
_entity_poly.type
_entity_poly.pdbx_seq_one_letter_code
_entity_poly.pdbx_strand_id
1 'polypeptide(L)'
;GWFFTLHAIHTMIEGTVAYKNVISNGLVLDKNGNKMSKRLGNAVDPFGALDTYGADAVRWYMLTNSSPWENLKFDPEGVDEVRRKFFGTLYNTYGFFALYANVDGWTGSEPEQASHAAYSEIDRWILSKLNSLIKEVTEAYEAYEPTKAGRAISDFVQDDLSNWYVRLNRKRFWGGEMNADKQAAY
;
A
#
# COMPACT_ATOMS: atom_id res chain seq x y z
N GLY A 1 2.06 -30.10 -15.55
CA GLY A 1 1.41 -29.69 -14.35
C GLY A 1 0.08 -29.00 -14.58
N TRP A 2 -0.43 -28.36 -13.56
CA TRP A 2 -1.77 -27.78 -13.48
C TRP A 2 -2.12 -26.84 -14.64
N PHE A 3 -1.28 -25.87 -14.95
CA PHE A 3 -1.52 -24.93 -16.05
C PHE A 3 -1.58 -25.63 -17.42
N PHE A 4 -0.71 -26.62 -17.66
CA PHE A 4 -0.75 -27.40 -18.89
C PHE A 4 -2.07 -28.15 -19.05
N THR A 5 -2.56 -28.78 -17.98
CA THR A 5 -3.82 -29.55 -18.03
C THR A 5 -5.00 -28.64 -18.34
N LEU A 6 -5.10 -27.49 -17.68
CA LEU A 6 -6.14 -26.50 -17.95
C LEU A 6 -6.08 -25.99 -19.40
N HIS A 7 -4.87 -25.65 -19.86
CA HIS A 7 -4.69 -25.15 -21.22
C HIS A 7 -5.05 -26.22 -22.28
N ALA A 8 -4.63 -27.45 -22.08
CA ALA A 8 -4.94 -28.56 -23.01
C ALA A 8 -6.45 -28.80 -23.09
N ILE A 9 -7.15 -28.87 -21.97
CA ILE A 9 -8.61 -29.07 -21.93
C ILE A 9 -9.32 -27.92 -22.65
N HIS A 10 -8.98 -26.68 -22.27
CA HIS A 10 -9.60 -25.49 -22.89
C HIS A 10 -9.36 -25.45 -24.42
N THR A 11 -8.13 -25.71 -24.85
CA THR A 11 -7.81 -25.72 -26.29
C THR A 11 -8.57 -26.80 -27.07
N MET A 12 -8.78 -27.97 -26.44
CA MET A 12 -9.56 -29.03 -27.07
C MET A 12 -11.05 -28.70 -27.19
N ILE A 13 -11.61 -27.94 -26.25
CA ILE A 13 -13.04 -27.58 -26.22
C ILE A 13 -13.31 -26.32 -27.03
N GLU A 14 -12.53 -25.27 -26.84
CA GLU A 14 -12.77 -23.93 -27.37
C GLU A 14 -11.88 -23.53 -28.52
N GLY A 15 -10.84 -24.30 -28.84
CA GLY A 15 -9.90 -24.02 -29.94
C GLY A 15 -9.00 -22.79 -29.71
N THR A 16 -8.97 -22.25 -28.50
CA THR A 16 -8.23 -21.03 -28.14
C THR A 16 -7.33 -21.26 -26.93
N VAL A 17 -6.48 -20.27 -26.62
CA VAL A 17 -5.65 -20.30 -25.39
C VAL A 17 -6.52 -20.12 -24.13
N ALA A 18 -6.24 -20.87 -23.07
CA ALA A 18 -7.00 -20.81 -21.82
C ALA A 18 -6.76 -19.50 -21.04
N TYR A 19 -5.59 -18.90 -21.21
CA TYR A 19 -5.20 -17.67 -20.51
C TYR A 19 -4.08 -16.98 -21.28
N LYS A 20 -4.02 -15.66 -21.16
CA LYS A 20 -2.97 -14.83 -21.77
C LYS A 20 -1.75 -14.68 -20.87
N ASN A 21 -1.98 -14.63 -19.56
CA ASN A 21 -0.94 -14.43 -18.56
C ASN A 21 -1.08 -15.46 -17.44
N VAL A 22 0.03 -15.88 -16.87
CA VAL A 22 0.10 -16.84 -15.76
C VAL A 22 1.10 -16.33 -14.73
N ILE A 23 0.66 -16.23 -13.48
CA ILE A 23 1.54 -15.99 -12.35
C ILE A 23 1.66 -17.29 -11.55
N SER A 24 2.87 -17.83 -11.46
CA SER A 24 3.16 -19.01 -10.63
C SER A 24 3.74 -18.54 -9.30
N ASN A 25 2.98 -18.72 -8.23
CA ASN A 25 3.41 -18.30 -6.91
C ASN A 25 4.48 -19.23 -6.33
N GLY A 26 5.42 -18.64 -5.60
CA GLY A 26 6.33 -19.34 -4.72
C GLY A 26 5.62 -19.96 -3.50
N LEU A 27 6.37 -20.69 -2.68
CA LEU A 27 5.87 -21.27 -1.44
C LEU A 27 5.94 -20.25 -0.31
N VAL A 28 4.99 -20.36 0.62
CA VAL A 28 5.09 -19.70 1.92
C VAL A 28 5.86 -20.64 2.87
N LEU A 29 7.02 -20.18 3.32
CA LEU A 29 7.93 -20.89 4.20
C LEU A 29 7.87 -20.31 5.62
N ASP A 30 8.36 -21.05 6.61
CA ASP A 30 8.56 -20.50 7.95
C ASP A 30 9.67 -19.40 7.95
N LYS A 31 9.83 -18.71 9.05
CA LYS A 31 10.83 -17.64 9.19
C LYS A 31 12.27 -18.07 8.91
N ASN A 32 12.56 -19.36 9.07
CA ASN A 32 13.88 -19.94 8.81
C ASN A 32 14.05 -20.42 7.36
N GLY A 33 12.98 -20.35 6.54
CA GLY A 33 12.98 -20.78 5.15
C GLY A 33 12.68 -22.26 4.95
N ASN A 34 12.13 -22.95 5.96
CA ASN A 34 11.72 -24.34 5.84
C ASN A 34 10.25 -24.45 5.40
N LYS A 35 9.93 -25.52 4.68
CA LYS A 35 8.55 -25.79 4.29
C LYS A 35 7.68 -26.02 5.55
N MET A 36 6.57 -25.28 5.64
CA MET A 36 5.63 -25.42 6.73
C MET A 36 4.95 -26.79 6.71
N SER A 37 4.84 -27.40 7.87
CA SER A 37 4.18 -28.69 8.06
C SER A 37 3.55 -28.77 9.45
N LYS A 38 2.30 -29.22 9.52
CA LYS A 38 1.62 -29.47 10.80
C LYS A 38 2.38 -30.49 11.66
N ARG A 39 3.02 -31.49 11.01
CA ARG A 39 3.80 -32.53 11.72
C ARG A 39 5.06 -31.96 12.40
N LEU A 40 5.67 -30.92 11.80
CA LEU A 40 6.87 -30.27 12.36
C LEU A 40 6.54 -29.16 13.35
N GLY A 41 5.25 -28.82 13.50
CA GLY A 41 4.82 -27.74 14.40
C GLY A 41 5.26 -26.33 13.98
N ASN A 42 5.77 -26.16 12.74
CA ASN A 42 6.23 -24.88 12.20
C ASN A 42 5.21 -24.22 11.27
N ALA A 43 4.01 -24.76 11.18
CA ALA A 43 2.93 -24.15 10.40
C ALA A 43 2.30 -22.99 11.18
N VAL A 44 2.25 -21.83 10.56
CA VAL A 44 1.52 -20.67 11.10
C VAL A 44 0.02 -20.89 10.85
N ASP A 45 -0.79 -20.68 11.89
CA ASP A 45 -2.24 -20.64 11.72
C ASP A 45 -2.65 -19.33 11.05
N PRO A 46 -3.22 -19.36 9.82
CA PRO A 46 -3.60 -18.15 9.12
C PRO A 46 -4.66 -17.32 9.87
N PHE A 47 -5.62 -17.98 10.50
CA PHE A 47 -6.69 -17.28 11.22
C PHE A 47 -6.15 -16.60 12.49
N GLY A 48 -5.30 -17.29 13.24
CA GLY A 48 -4.60 -16.68 14.38
C GLY A 48 -3.74 -15.47 13.99
N ALA A 49 -3.09 -15.52 12.82
CA ALA A 49 -2.35 -14.37 12.30
C ALA A 49 -3.28 -13.21 11.91
N LEU A 50 -4.42 -13.49 11.26
CA LEU A 50 -5.42 -12.48 10.91
C LEU A 50 -6.04 -11.83 12.15
N ASP A 51 -6.36 -12.61 13.17
CA ASP A 51 -6.93 -12.12 14.42
C ASP A 51 -5.94 -11.25 15.21
N THR A 52 -4.65 -11.60 15.17
CA THR A 52 -3.59 -10.90 15.93
C THR A 52 -3.14 -9.61 15.26
N TYR A 53 -2.92 -9.64 13.95
CA TYR A 53 -2.29 -8.52 13.22
C TYR A 53 -3.27 -7.73 12.33
N GLY A 54 -4.44 -8.29 12.06
CA GLY A 54 -5.39 -7.75 11.09
C GLY A 54 -5.11 -8.23 9.66
N ALA A 55 -6.17 -8.36 8.88
CA ALA A 55 -6.10 -8.89 7.52
C ALA A 55 -5.24 -8.01 6.59
N ASP A 56 -5.34 -6.70 6.72
CA ASP A 56 -4.61 -5.77 5.87
C ASP A 56 -3.10 -5.84 6.10
N ALA A 57 -2.65 -5.93 7.35
CA ALA A 57 -1.23 -6.06 7.66
C ALA A 57 -0.64 -7.37 7.12
N VAL A 58 -1.35 -8.50 7.28
CA VAL A 58 -0.92 -9.80 6.75
C VAL A 58 -0.85 -9.75 5.23
N ARG A 59 -1.89 -9.25 4.55
CA ARG A 59 -1.93 -9.14 3.09
C ARG A 59 -0.84 -8.23 2.56
N TRP A 60 -0.64 -7.07 3.20
CA TRP A 60 0.40 -6.12 2.80
C TRP A 60 1.80 -6.70 2.97
N TYR A 61 2.05 -7.37 4.08
CA TYR A 61 3.31 -8.08 4.31
C TYR A 61 3.58 -9.10 3.21
N MET A 62 2.59 -9.95 2.90
CA MET A 62 2.75 -10.98 1.87
C MET A 62 2.99 -10.37 0.48
N LEU A 63 2.40 -9.20 0.20
CA LEU A 63 2.55 -8.54 -1.08
C LEU A 63 3.89 -7.83 -1.24
N THR A 64 4.40 -7.22 -0.17
CA THR A 64 5.58 -6.34 -0.21
C THR A 64 6.88 -7.02 0.21
N ASN A 65 6.81 -8.15 0.94
CA ASN A 65 7.99 -8.83 1.47
C ASN A 65 8.84 -9.50 0.38
N SER A 66 8.19 -10.19 -0.56
CA SER A 66 8.87 -10.83 -1.70
C SER A 66 7.99 -10.82 -2.95
N SER A 67 8.61 -10.95 -4.13
CA SER A 67 7.88 -11.07 -5.39
C SER A 67 7.01 -12.33 -5.40
N PRO A 68 5.83 -12.33 -6.07
CA PRO A 68 4.90 -13.46 -6.00
C PRO A 68 5.49 -14.80 -6.41
N TRP A 69 6.43 -14.81 -7.36
CA TRP A 69 7.10 -16.03 -7.85
C TRP A 69 8.25 -16.52 -6.98
N GLU A 70 8.67 -15.72 -6.00
CA GLU A 70 9.69 -16.10 -5.03
C GLU A 70 9.06 -16.77 -3.80
N ASN A 71 9.86 -17.56 -3.10
CA ASN A 71 9.43 -18.12 -1.82
C ASN A 71 9.37 -17.02 -0.76
N LEU A 72 8.24 -16.90 -0.10
CA LEU A 72 8.02 -15.94 0.98
C LEU A 72 8.33 -16.60 2.32
N LYS A 73 9.23 -16.02 3.10
CA LYS A 73 9.44 -16.38 4.50
C LYS A 73 8.42 -15.63 5.35
N PHE A 74 7.50 -16.36 5.96
CA PHE A 74 6.49 -15.76 6.84
C PHE A 74 7.07 -15.56 8.24
N ASP A 75 7.28 -14.29 8.60
CA ASP A 75 7.74 -13.88 9.91
C ASP A 75 6.69 -13.00 10.58
N PRO A 76 6.10 -13.47 11.71
CA PRO A 76 5.13 -12.67 12.48
C PRO A 76 5.66 -11.31 12.92
N GLU A 77 6.95 -11.20 13.23
CA GLU A 77 7.57 -9.93 13.60
C GLU A 77 7.58 -8.94 12.43
N GLY A 78 7.80 -9.44 11.20
CA GLY A 78 7.72 -8.64 9.98
C GLY A 78 6.30 -8.16 9.68
N VAL A 79 5.28 -8.98 9.97
CA VAL A 79 3.87 -8.55 9.87
C VAL A 79 3.57 -7.43 10.87
N ASP A 80 4.04 -7.57 12.11
CA ASP A 80 3.87 -6.53 13.13
C ASP A 80 4.62 -5.23 12.78
N GLU A 81 5.77 -5.35 12.15
CA GLU A 81 6.51 -4.19 11.65
C GLU A 81 5.72 -3.43 10.58
N VAL A 82 5.12 -4.12 9.62
CA VAL A 82 4.23 -3.52 8.60
C VAL A 82 3.05 -2.82 9.27
N ARG A 83 2.41 -3.49 10.23
CA ARG A 83 1.29 -2.92 10.99
C ARG A 83 1.67 -1.61 11.67
N ARG A 84 2.82 -1.58 12.34
CA ARG A 84 3.26 -0.40 13.09
C ARG A 84 3.83 0.69 12.20
N LYS A 85 4.72 0.33 11.27
CA LYS A 85 5.44 1.33 10.45
C LYS A 85 4.59 1.87 9.31
N PHE A 86 3.97 1.01 8.52
CA PHE A 86 3.20 1.45 7.37
C PHE A 86 1.78 1.87 7.78
N PHE A 87 0.97 0.95 8.29
CA PHE A 87 -0.43 1.26 8.64
C PHE A 87 -0.52 2.24 9.81
N GLY A 88 0.37 2.13 10.81
CA GLY A 88 0.44 3.10 11.89
C GLY A 88 0.74 4.51 11.41
N THR A 89 1.67 4.67 10.48
CA THR A 89 1.99 5.97 9.87
C THR A 89 0.83 6.51 9.04
N LEU A 90 0.22 5.67 8.20
CA LEU A 90 -0.95 6.05 7.41
C LEU A 90 -2.11 6.49 8.29
N TYR A 91 -2.43 5.70 9.32
CA TYR A 91 -3.49 6.00 10.27
C TYR A 91 -3.23 7.32 11.03
N ASN A 92 -2.00 7.53 11.51
CA ASN A 92 -1.64 8.76 12.21
C ASN A 92 -1.69 9.98 11.29
N THR A 93 -1.30 9.83 10.03
CA THR A 93 -1.39 10.88 9.01
C THR A 93 -2.85 11.25 8.75
N TYR A 94 -3.71 10.25 8.56
CA TYR A 94 -5.16 10.47 8.42
C TYR A 94 -5.77 11.05 9.69
N GLY A 95 -5.40 10.56 10.87
CA GLY A 95 -5.88 11.08 12.15
C GLY A 95 -5.52 12.54 12.37
N PHE A 96 -4.30 12.94 11.97
CA PHE A 96 -3.89 14.34 11.97
C PHE A 96 -4.77 15.19 11.04
N PHE A 97 -4.95 14.75 9.80
CA PHE A 97 -5.82 15.42 8.84
C PHE A 97 -7.27 15.54 9.37
N ALA A 98 -7.86 14.43 9.80
CA ALA A 98 -9.24 14.39 10.26
C ALA A 98 -9.48 15.27 11.49
N LEU A 99 -8.52 15.30 12.43
CA LEU A 99 -8.60 16.14 13.62
C LEU A 99 -8.74 17.62 13.24
N TYR A 100 -7.85 18.12 12.40
CA TYR A 100 -7.84 19.54 12.05
C TYR A 100 -8.95 19.87 11.05
N ALA A 101 -9.28 19.01 10.11
CA ALA A 101 -10.42 19.18 9.23
C ALA A 101 -11.74 19.35 10.02
N ASN A 102 -11.94 18.55 11.06
CA ASN A 102 -13.10 18.69 11.93
C ASN A 102 -13.09 19.98 12.76
N VAL A 103 -11.94 20.35 13.33
CA VAL A 103 -11.80 21.59 14.11
C VAL A 103 -12.06 22.82 13.25
N ASP A 104 -11.57 22.81 12.03
CA ASP A 104 -11.69 23.93 11.09
C ASP A 104 -13.03 23.90 10.30
N GLY A 105 -13.85 22.87 10.45
CA GLY A 105 -15.10 22.71 9.72
C GLY A 105 -14.90 22.51 8.22
N TRP A 106 -13.75 21.96 7.79
CA TRP A 106 -13.46 21.72 6.39
C TRP A 106 -14.32 20.57 5.84
N THR A 107 -15.02 20.81 4.73
CA THR A 107 -16.01 19.86 4.18
C THR A 107 -15.56 19.16 2.88
N GLY A 108 -14.34 19.44 2.42
CA GLY A 108 -13.86 18.88 1.15
C GLY A 108 -14.41 19.59 -0.08
N SER A 109 -15.28 20.59 0.10
CA SER A 109 -15.72 21.44 -1.00
C SER A 109 -14.62 22.45 -1.27
N GLU A 110 -13.84 22.21 -2.34
CA GLU A 110 -12.99 23.27 -2.90
C GLU A 110 -13.92 24.41 -3.33
N PRO A 111 -13.61 25.68 -2.95
CA PRO A 111 -14.24 26.79 -3.66
C PRO A 111 -13.86 26.64 -5.13
N GLU A 112 -14.79 26.81 -6.01
CA GLU A 112 -14.64 26.77 -7.48
C GLU A 112 -13.45 27.64 -8.00
N GLN A 113 -12.79 28.37 -7.10
CA GLN A 113 -11.73 29.33 -7.34
C GLN A 113 -10.47 29.10 -6.48
N ALA A 114 -10.26 27.95 -5.86
CA ALA A 114 -8.94 27.61 -5.32
C ALA A 114 -7.98 27.49 -6.51
N SER A 115 -7.50 28.66 -6.96
CA SER A 115 -6.56 28.69 -8.07
C SER A 115 -5.29 27.95 -7.62
N HIS A 116 -4.72 27.13 -8.50
CA HIS A 116 -3.39 26.54 -8.31
C HIS A 116 -2.32 27.56 -7.90
N ALA A 117 -2.62 28.84 -8.00
CA ALA A 117 -1.82 29.96 -7.51
C ALA A 117 -1.67 29.99 -5.98
N ALA A 118 -2.57 29.37 -5.22
CA ALA A 118 -2.50 29.29 -3.75
C ALA A 118 -1.55 28.19 -3.25
N TYR A 119 -1.18 27.22 -4.10
CA TYR A 119 -0.28 26.14 -3.71
C TYR A 119 1.13 26.64 -3.49
N SER A 120 1.68 26.38 -2.31
CA SER A 120 3.08 26.57 -2.01
C SER A 120 3.96 25.61 -2.81
N GLU A 121 5.27 25.81 -2.78
CA GLU A 121 6.22 24.92 -3.46
C GLU A 121 6.10 23.48 -2.96
N ILE A 122 5.93 23.27 -1.65
CA ILE A 122 5.81 21.94 -1.06
C ILE A 122 4.47 21.26 -1.40
N ASP A 123 3.38 22.04 -1.60
CA ASP A 123 2.10 21.50 -2.06
C ASP A 123 2.22 20.97 -3.50
N ARG A 124 2.83 21.77 -4.38
CA ARG A 124 3.11 21.34 -5.75
C ARG A 124 4.06 20.14 -5.81
N TRP A 125 5.04 20.09 -4.91
CA TRP A 125 5.97 18.98 -4.81
C TRP A 125 5.26 17.68 -4.43
N ILE A 126 4.43 17.67 -3.38
CA ILE A 126 3.75 16.44 -2.96
C ILE A 126 2.74 15.96 -4.01
N LEU A 127 2.03 16.87 -4.69
CA LEU A 127 1.13 16.52 -5.78
C LEU A 127 1.89 15.93 -6.98
N SER A 128 3.07 16.48 -7.31
CA SER A 128 3.95 15.91 -8.33
C SER A 128 4.44 14.51 -7.97
N LYS A 129 4.82 14.29 -6.70
CA LYS A 129 5.22 12.98 -6.19
C LYS A 129 4.06 11.98 -6.24
N LEU A 130 2.85 12.40 -5.88
CA LEU A 130 1.65 11.57 -5.96
C LEU A 130 1.36 11.15 -7.41
N ASN A 131 1.43 12.08 -8.36
CA ASN A 131 1.22 11.76 -9.78
C ASN A 131 2.29 10.81 -10.32
N SER A 132 3.54 10.97 -9.90
CA SER A 132 4.63 10.04 -10.25
C SER A 132 4.37 8.65 -9.67
N LEU A 133 3.92 8.56 -8.41
CA LEU A 133 3.53 7.33 -7.76
C LEU A 133 2.38 6.63 -8.50
N ILE A 134 1.32 7.37 -8.87
CA ILE A 134 0.17 6.82 -9.62
C ILE A 134 0.65 6.16 -10.91
N LYS A 135 1.53 6.85 -11.66
CA LYS A 135 2.12 6.30 -12.87
C LYS A 135 2.92 5.03 -12.60
N GLU A 136 3.84 5.07 -11.65
CA GLU A 136 4.70 3.92 -11.29
C GLU A 136 3.89 2.71 -10.84
N VAL A 137 2.89 2.93 -9.99
CA VAL A 137 2.01 1.86 -9.48
C VAL A 137 1.18 1.26 -10.61
N THR A 138 0.63 2.09 -11.50
CA THR A 138 -0.13 1.62 -12.66
C THR A 138 0.74 0.75 -13.56
N GLU A 139 1.92 1.24 -13.95
CA GLU A 139 2.87 0.49 -14.78
C GLU A 139 3.31 -0.82 -14.11
N ALA A 140 3.54 -0.80 -12.80
CA ALA A 140 3.92 -2.00 -12.07
C ALA A 140 2.79 -3.05 -12.04
N TYR A 141 1.54 -2.63 -11.83
CA TYR A 141 0.40 -3.57 -11.88
C TYR A 141 0.16 -4.12 -13.27
N GLU A 142 0.29 -3.30 -14.32
CA GLU A 142 0.19 -3.76 -15.71
C GLU A 142 1.29 -4.78 -16.07
N ALA A 143 2.47 -4.63 -15.47
CA ALA A 143 3.60 -5.55 -15.61
C ALA A 143 3.52 -6.76 -14.66
N TYR A 144 2.44 -6.92 -13.87
CA TYR A 144 2.30 -7.98 -12.85
C TYR A 144 3.38 -7.93 -11.76
N GLU A 145 3.83 -6.71 -11.39
CA GLU A 145 4.84 -6.44 -10.36
C GLU A 145 4.21 -5.83 -9.08
N PRO A 146 3.30 -6.54 -8.39
CA PRO A 146 2.55 -5.96 -7.27
C PRO A 146 3.45 -5.61 -6.08
N THR A 147 4.57 -6.30 -5.91
CA THR A 147 5.54 -6.02 -4.84
C THR A 147 6.21 -4.67 -5.05
N LYS A 148 6.57 -4.34 -6.29
CA LYS A 148 7.12 -3.02 -6.63
C LYS A 148 6.10 -1.93 -6.35
N ALA A 149 4.86 -2.11 -6.79
CA ALA A 149 3.75 -1.19 -6.52
C ALA A 149 3.55 -0.94 -5.02
N GLY A 150 3.45 -2.00 -4.23
CA GLY A 150 3.25 -1.90 -2.79
C GLY A 150 4.41 -1.21 -2.06
N ARG A 151 5.66 -1.47 -2.44
CA ARG A 151 6.83 -0.79 -1.87
C ARG A 151 6.84 0.69 -2.20
N ALA A 152 6.58 1.07 -3.45
CA ALA A 152 6.49 2.48 -3.85
C ALA A 152 5.41 3.24 -3.05
N ILE A 153 4.25 2.62 -2.81
CA ILE A 153 3.20 3.19 -1.95
C ILE A 153 3.70 3.36 -0.51
N SER A 154 4.39 2.35 0.04
CA SER A 154 4.92 2.41 1.40
C SER A 154 5.93 3.55 1.58
N ASP A 155 6.85 3.69 0.64
CA ASP A 155 7.88 4.73 0.66
C ASP A 155 7.24 6.13 0.55
N PHE A 156 6.29 6.31 -0.38
CA PHE A 156 5.57 7.58 -0.50
C PHE A 156 4.84 7.95 0.79
N VAL A 157 4.09 7.03 1.41
CA VAL A 157 3.32 7.30 2.63
C VAL A 157 4.24 7.65 3.80
N GLN A 158 5.32 6.90 3.97
CA GLN A 158 6.22 7.09 5.12
C GLN A 158 7.13 8.30 4.94
N ASP A 159 7.79 8.39 3.79
CA ASP A 159 8.82 9.39 3.58
C ASP A 159 8.26 10.70 3.02
N ASP A 160 7.60 10.65 1.87
CA ASP A 160 7.16 11.87 1.20
C ASP A 160 5.96 12.52 1.91
N LEU A 161 4.92 11.74 2.21
CA LEU A 161 3.69 12.28 2.79
C LEU A 161 3.85 12.59 4.28
N SER A 162 4.20 11.60 5.10
CA SER A 162 4.23 11.75 6.57
C SER A 162 5.45 12.54 7.03
N ASN A 163 6.67 12.07 6.67
CA ASN A 163 7.91 12.64 7.20
C ASN A 163 8.29 13.97 6.58
N TRP A 164 7.87 14.23 5.34
CA TRP A 164 8.13 15.52 4.70
C TRP A 164 6.90 16.41 4.69
N TYR A 165 5.89 16.11 3.90
CA TYR A 165 4.78 17.02 3.69
C TYR A 165 4.05 17.38 4.98
N VAL A 166 3.51 16.38 5.69
CA VAL A 166 2.74 16.64 6.93
C VAL A 166 3.63 17.24 8.01
N ARG A 167 4.81 16.69 8.22
CA ARG A 167 5.72 17.18 9.27
C ARG A 167 6.11 18.64 9.08
N LEU A 168 6.44 19.06 7.86
CA LEU A 168 6.87 20.43 7.59
C LEU A 168 5.71 21.42 7.57
N ASN A 169 4.50 20.95 7.25
CA ASN A 169 3.30 21.79 7.16
C ASN A 169 2.46 21.85 8.44
N ARG A 170 2.85 21.18 9.52
CA ARG A 170 2.05 21.13 10.78
C ARG A 170 1.58 22.49 11.25
N LYS A 171 2.44 23.52 11.13
CA LYS A 171 2.11 24.88 11.56
C LYS A 171 0.96 25.51 10.78
N ARG A 172 0.74 25.10 9.52
CA ARG A 172 -0.38 25.59 8.70
C ARG A 172 -1.73 25.12 9.22
N PHE A 173 -1.77 23.98 9.94
CA PHE A 173 -2.98 23.41 10.52
C PHE A 173 -3.26 23.88 11.95
N TRP A 174 -2.23 24.23 12.73
CA TRP A 174 -2.36 24.45 14.19
C TRP A 174 -3.00 25.76 14.58
N GLY A 175 -3.05 26.74 13.77
CA GLY A 175 -3.46 28.05 14.21
C GLY A 175 -4.16 28.91 13.18
N GLY A 176 -4.84 29.91 13.69
CA GLY A 176 -5.44 30.95 12.88
C GLY A 176 -6.75 30.55 12.21
N GLU A 177 -7.37 31.54 11.64
CA GLU A 177 -8.57 31.37 10.82
C GLU A 177 -8.21 30.68 9.49
N MET A 178 -9.22 30.06 8.87
CA MET A 178 -9.10 29.49 7.55
C MET A 178 -8.69 30.59 6.55
N ASN A 179 -7.55 30.40 5.90
CA ASN A 179 -7.06 31.27 4.83
C ASN A 179 -6.69 30.42 3.60
N ALA A 180 -6.35 31.05 2.51
CA ALA A 180 -6.03 30.36 1.25
C ALA A 180 -4.85 29.39 1.37
N ASP A 181 -3.82 29.72 2.16
CA ASP A 181 -2.67 28.84 2.40
C ASP A 181 -3.05 27.60 3.20
N LYS A 182 -3.83 27.77 4.30
CA LYS A 182 -4.33 26.66 5.09
C LYS A 182 -5.28 25.76 4.29
N GLN A 183 -6.15 26.38 3.48
CA GLN A 183 -7.07 25.65 2.60
C GLN A 183 -6.32 24.83 1.53
N ALA A 184 -5.24 25.37 0.99
CA ALA A 184 -4.40 24.65 0.03
C ALA A 184 -3.65 23.46 0.64
N ALA A 185 -3.46 23.45 1.97
CA ALA A 185 -2.80 22.35 2.67
C ALA A 185 -3.74 21.17 2.97
N TYR A 186 -5.08 21.39 3.02
CA TYR A 186 -6.09 20.36 3.16
C TYR A 186 -6.35 19.60 1.87
#